data_4c9df834d3e693d1478d19fec83b27e5
#
_entry.id   4c9df834d3e693d1478d19fec83b27e5
#
_cell.length_a   1.000
_cell.length_b   1.000
_cell.length_c   1.000
_cell.angle_alpha   90.00
_cell.angle_beta   90.00
_cell.angle_gamma   90.00
#
_symmetry.space_group_name_H-M   'P 1'
#
loop_
_entity.id
_entity.type
_entity.pdbx_description
1 polymer ?
#
loop_
_entity_poly.entity_id
_entity_poly.type
_entity_poly.pdbx_seq_one_letter_code
_entity_poly.pdbx_strand_id
1 'polypeptide(L)'
;RVQEGVYFFMPGPQFETPAEIRAIRALGGDAVGMSTVTEALTAAHCGLPLLGISVITNLAAGMTGAAVTGEEVNETGAAVAGRFSRYLTKIVEEMDV
;
A
#
# COMPACT_ATOMS: atom_id res chain seq x y z
N ARG A 1 -11.28 8.51 8.56
CA ARG A 1 -12.30 7.98 7.63
C ARG A 1 -11.72 6.76 6.95
N VAL A 2 -12.41 5.62 7.05
CA VAL A 2 -12.07 4.39 6.34
C VAL A 2 -12.75 4.41 4.97
N GLN A 3 -12.04 3.97 3.95
CA GLN A 3 -12.54 3.79 2.59
C GLN A 3 -12.32 2.35 2.18
N GLU A 4 -13.18 1.83 1.34
CA GLU A 4 -13.00 0.52 0.72
C GLU A 4 -12.37 0.70 -0.65
N GLY A 5 -11.52 -0.24 -1.05
CA GLY A 5 -10.85 -0.20 -2.34
C GLY A 5 -10.08 -1.47 -2.62
N VAL A 6 -9.53 -1.54 -3.81
CA VAL A 6 -8.73 -2.67 -4.31
C VAL A 6 -7.26 -2.31 -4.29
N TYR A 7 -6.48 -3.05 -3.50
CA TYR A 7 -5.03 -3.02 -3.58
C TYR A 7 -4.56 -3.96 -4.68
N PHE A 8 -3.92 -3.42 -5.70
CA PHE A 8 -3.40 -4.16 -6.84
C PHE A 8 -1.92 -4.47 -6.63
N PHE A 9 -1.56 -5.75 -6.64
CA PHE A 9 -0.18 -6.18 -6.47
C PHE A 9 0.59 -6.19 -7.78
N MET A 10 1.75 -5.56 -7.78
CA MET A 10 2.74 -5.65 -8.85
C MET A 10 4.07 -6.12 -8.28
N PRO A 11 4.77 -7.04 -8.93
CA PRO A 11 5.96 -7.67 -8.35
C PRO A 11 7.17 -6.72 -8.20
N GLY A 12 7.21 -5.62 -8.91
CA GLY A 12 8.39 -4.77 -8.96
C GLY A 12 9.57 -5.46 -9.69
N PRO A 13 10.81 -5.02 -9.45
CA PRO A 13 11.28 -4.04 -8.46
C PRO A 13 11.15 -2.57 -8.89
N GLN A 14 10.76 -2.29 -10.11
CA GLN A 14 10.58 -0.94 -10.65
C GLN A 14 9.18 -0.39 -10.32
N PHE A 15 9.05 0.93 -10.30
CA PHE A 15 7.74 1.56 -10.33
C PHE A 15 7.02 1.26 -11.65
N GLU A 16 5.70 1.27 -11.61
CA GLU A 16 4.86 1.01 -12.76
C GLU A 16 5.00 2.13 -13.81
N THR A 17 4.85 1.76 -15.07
CA THR A 17 4.72 2.73 -16.16
C THR A 17 3.34 3.39 -16.16
N PRO A 18 3.17 4.57 -16.77
CA PRO A 18 1.84 5.17 -16.93
C PRO A 18 0.83 4.25 -17.67
N ALA A 19 1.31 3.40 -18.56
CA ALA A 19 0.46 2.43 -19.26
C ALA A 19 -0.04 1.33 -18.33
N GLU A 20 0.83 0.81 -17.47
CA GLU A 20 0.47 -0.18 -16.44
C GLU A 20 -0.53 0.42 -15.45
N ILE A 21 -0.35 1.67 -15.01
CA ILE A 21 -1.29 2.35 -14.13
C ILE A 21 -2.67 2.52 -14.77
N ARG A 22 -2.73 2.86 -16.07
CA ARG A 22 -4.02 2.90 -16.79
C ARG A 22 -4.68 1.53 -16.86
N ALA A 23 -3.91 0.47 -17.09
CA ALA A 23 -4.43 -0.90 -17.12
C ALA A 23 -4.95 -1.34 -15.75
N ILE A 24 -4.18 -1.10 -14.67
CA ILE A 24 -4.58 -1.39 -13.29
C ILE A 24 -5.89 -0.68 -12.95
N ARG A 25 -6.00 0.59 -13.28
CA ARG A 25 -7.21 1.38 -13.05
C ARG A 25 -8.41 0.83 -13.83
N ALA A 26 -8.20 0.43 -15.09
CA ALA A 26 -9.25 -0.18 -15.90
C ALA A 26 -9.73 -1.53 -15.34
N LEU A 27 -8.86 -2.26 -14.64
CA LEU A 27 -9.17 -3.50 -13.93
C LEU A 27 -9.80 -3.26 -12.55
N GLY A 28 -9.95 -2.01 -12.13
CA GLY A 28 -10.58 -1.64 -10.85
C GLY A 28 -9.63 -1.49 -9.67
N GLY A 29 -8.33 -1.36 -9.91
CA GLY A 29 -7.36 -1.07 -8.84
C GLY A 29 -7.47 0.38 -8.35
N ASP A 30 -7.44 0.56 -7.03
CA ASP A 30 -7.49 1.88 -6.35
C ASP A 30 -6.14 2.26 -5.75
N ALA A 31 -5.36 1.28 -5.36
CA ALA A 31 -3.98 1.43 -4.90
C ALA A 31 -3.10 0.36 -5.52
N VAL A 32 -1.83 0.63 -5.68
CA VAL A 32 -0.84 -0.32 -6.23
C VAL A 32 0.40 -0.36 -5.35
N GLY A 33 1.00 -1.52 -5.24
CA GLY A 33 2.25 -1.71 -4.51
C GLY A 33 2.84 -3.10 -4.70
N MET A 34 4.03 -3.28 -4.13
CA MET A 34 4.89 -4.46 -4.32
C MET A 34 4.93 -5.37 -3.08
N SER A 35 4.03 -5.17 -2.13
CA SER A 35 4.02 -5.85 -0.84
C SER A 35 2.64 -6.37 -0.45
N THR A 36 2.50 -6.87 0.75
CA THR A 36 1.21 -7.14 1.42
C THR A 36 0.49 -8.38 0.90
N VAL A 37 0.33 -8.55 -0.41
CA VAL A 37 -0.53 -9.61 -1.00
C VAL A 37 0.07 -11.00 -0.80
N THR A 38 1.37 -11.17 -0.96
CA THR A 38 2.05 -12.46 -0.75
C THR A 38 1.92 -12.93 0.69
N GLU A 39 2.10 -12.03 1.65
CA GLU A 39 1.92 -12.29 3.08
C GLU A 39 0.46 -12.56 3.43
N ALA A 40 -0.46 -11.81 2.83
CA ALA A 40 -1.90 -12.00 3.03
C ALA A 40 -2.36 -13.38 2.53
N LEU A 41 -1.91 -13.80 1.36
CA LEU A 41 -2.21 -15.13 0.82
C LEU A 41 -1.65 -16.25 1.71
N THR A 42 -0.42 -16.08 2.19
CA THR A 42 0.21 -17.05 3.11
C THR A 42 -0.53 -17.14 4.44
N ALA A 43 -0.87 -16.00 5.03
CA ALA A 43 -1.65 -15.96 6.27
C ALA A 43 -3.02 -16.64 6.09
N ALA A 44 -3.71 -16.34 5.00
CA ALA A 44 -5.00 -16.97 4.68
C ALA A 44 -4.87 -18.48 4.51
N HIS A 45 -3.83 -18.95 3.82
CA HIS A 45 -3.54 -20.38 3.67
C HIS A 45 -3.29 -21.07 5.01
N CYS A 46 -2.61 -20.38 5.94
CA CYS A 46 -2.34 -20.90 7.28
C CYS A 46 -3.51 -20.72 8.27
N GLY A 47 -4.62 -20.12 7.85
CA GLY A 47 -5.76 -19.85 8.72
C GLY A 47 -5.49 -18.77 9.78
N LEU A 48 -4.51 -17.90 9.54
CA LEU A 48 -4.15 -16.80 10.45
C LEU A 48 -4.98 -15.55 10.14
N PRO A 49 -5.55 -14.88 11.15
CA PRO A 49 -6.16 -13.59 10.95
C PRO A 49 -5.09 -12.56 10.56
N LEU A 50 -5.45 -11.67 9.65
CA LEU A 50 -4.53 -10.65 9.12
C LEU A 50 -5.19 -9.29 9.09
N LEU A 51 -4.44 -8.27 9.47
CA LEU A 51 -4.74 -6.87 9.18
C LEU A 51 -3.59 -6.29 8.35
N GLY A 52 -3.89 -5.81 7.15
CA GLY A 52 -2.95 -5.07 6.30
C GLY A 52 -3.22 -3.57 6.36
N ILE A 53 -2.16 -2.78 6.52
CA ILE A 53 -2.25 -1.31 6.49
C ILE A 53 -1.22 -0.79 5.52
N SER A 54 -1.67 -0.07 4.52
CA SER A 54 -0.81 0.56 3.52
C SER A 54 -0.79 2.08 3.69
N VAL A 55 0.41 2.65 3.66
CA VAL A 55 0.58 4.11 3.59
C VAL A 55 0.64 4.50 2.12
N ILE A 56 -0.29 5.34 1.70
CA ILE A 56 -0.26 5.92 0.35
C ILE A 56 0.73 7.06 0.35
N THR A 57 1.83 6.90 -0.36
CA THR A 57 2.96 7.84 -0.36
C THR A 57 2.91 8.86 -1.47
N ASN A 58 2.28 8.52 -2.58
CA ASN A 58 2.27 9.33 -3.80
C ASN A 58 1.10 8.94 -4.70
N LEU A 59 0.82 9.77 -5.67
CA LEU A 59 0.00 9.38 -6.83
C LEU A 59 0.86 8.57 -7.80
N ALA A 60 0.25 7.56 -8.40
CA ALA A 60 0.95 6.65 -9.31
C ALA A 60 1.42 7.34 -10.59
N ALA A 61 2.33 6.68 -11.30
CA ALA A 61 2.94 7.20 -12.52
C ALA A 61 1.90 7.62 -13.57
N GLY A 62 2.10 8.78 -14.16
CA GLY A 62 1.22 9.35 -15.18
C GLY A 62 -0.06 10.00 -14.66
N MET A 63 -0.29 10.02 -13.35
CA MET A 63 -1.43 10.73 -12.73
C MET A 63 -1.15 12.19 -12.44
N THR A 64 0.13 12.55 -12.30
CA THR A 64 0.62 13.92 -12.24
C THR A 64 1.64 14.12 -13.35
N GLY A 65 2.07 15.35 -13.63
CA GLY A 65 3.15 15.62 -14.59
C GLY A 65 4.54 15.26 -14.07
N ALA A 66 4.66 14.80 -12.83
CA ALA A 66 5.93 14.47 -12.18
C ALA A 66 6.24 12.97 -12.24
N ALA A 67 7.53 12.63 -12.26
CA ALA A 67 8.01 11.25 -12.12
C ALA A 67 7.89 10.81 -10.65
N VAL A 68 7.57 9.54 -10.45
CA VAL A 68 7.59 8.91 -9.11
C VAL A 68 9.05 8.63 -8.74
N THR A 69 9.46 9.03 -7.55
CA THR A 69 10.84 8.84 -7.05
C THR A 69 10.85 8.10 -5.72
N GLY A 70 11.95 7.38 -5.46
CA GLY A 70 12.16 6.71 -4.17
C GLY A 70 12.31 7.72 -3.02
N GLU A 71 12.85 8.90 -3.30
CA GLU A 71 12.97 10.01 -2.34
C GLU A 71 11.59 10.45 -1.85
N GLU A 72 10.64 10.70 -2.74
CA GLU A 72 9.27 11.08 -2.40
C GLU A 72 8.60 10.04 -1.49
N VAL A 73 8.76 8.76 -1.81
CA VAL A 73 8.24 7.64 -1.01
C VAL A 73 8.85 7.66 0.40
N ASN A 74 10.18 7.81 0.50
CA ASN A 74 10.89 7.84 1.78
C ASN A 74 10.51 9.07 2.62
N GLU A 75 10.41 10.25 2.02
CA GLU A 75 10.02 11.49 2.69
C GLU A 75 8.61 11.39 3.27
N THR A 76 7.66 10.89 2.49
CA THR A 76 6.28 10.69 2.95
C THR A 76 6.22 9.64 4.06
N GLY A 77 6.96 8.55 3.94
CA GLY A 77 7.08 7.54 4.98
C GLY A 77 7.61 8.12 6.29
N ALA A 78 8.68 8.90 6.23
CA ALA A 78 9.26 9.56 7.40
C ALA A 78 8.29 10.56 8.05
N ALA A 79 7.56 11.34 7.23
CA ALA A 79 6.60 12.33 7.72
C ALA A 79 5.42 11.70 8.50
N VAL A 80 5.02 10.49 8.16
CA VAL A 80 3.90 9.80 8.83
C VAL A 80 4.33 8.83 9.92
N ALA A 81 5.62 8.50 10.02
CA ALA A 81 6.15 7.43 10.87
C ALA A 81 5.69 7.53 12.34
N GLY A 82 5.79 8.71 12.95
CA GLY A 82 5.39 8.90 14.34
C GLY A 82 3.89 8.70 14.59
N ARG A 83 3.06 9.16 13.67
CA ARG A 83 1.60 8.95 13.76
C ARG A 83 1.24 7.50 13.49
N PHE A 84 1.89 6.89 12.52
CA PHE A 84 1.66 5.50 12.14
C PHE A 84 2.08 4.55 13.27
N SER A 85 3.23 4.78 13.90
CA SER A 85 3.70 4.00 15.05
C SER A 85 2.70 4.04 16.21
N ARG A 86 2.21 5.23 16.59
CA ARG A 86 1.18 5.35 17.64
C ARG A 86 -0.11 4.63 17.28
N TYR A 87 -0.51 4.67 16.02
CA TYR A 87 -1.71 4.00 15.54
C TYR A 87 -1.56 2.48 15.63
N LEU A 88 -0.42 1.94 15.17
CA LEU A 88 -0.11 0.51 15.27
C LEU A 88 -0.06 0.04 16.73
N THR A 89 0.61 0.78 17.60
CA THR A 89 0.67 0.45 19.03
C THR A 89 -0.74 0.33 19.61
N LYS A 90 -1.60 1.29 19.31
CA LYS A 90 -2.97 1.28 19.80
C LYS A 90 -3.78 0.09 19.26
N ILE A 91 -3.62 -0.25 17.99
CA ILE A 91 -4.27 -1.43 17.40
C ILE A 91 -3.83 -2.69 18.15
N VAL A 92 -2.51 -2.87 18.34
CA VAL A 92 -1.96 -4.06 19.03
C VAL A 92 -2.44 -4.14 20.49
N GLU A 93 -2.51 -3.01 21.19
CA GLU A 93 -3.02 -2.95 22.58
C GLU A 93 -4.51 -3.31 22.68
N GLU A 94 -5.30 -3.00 21.66
CA GLU A 94 -6.74 -3.24 21.63
C GLU A 94 -7.11 -4.56 20.92
N MET A 95 -6.14 -5.26 20.31
CA MET A 95 -6.39 -6.57 19.70
C MET A 95 -6.68 -7.62 20.76
N ASP A 96 -7.81 -8.29 20.62
CA ASP A 96 -8.16 -9.47 21.39
C ASP A 96 -7.65 -10.73 20.64
N VAL A 97 -6.56 -11.24 21.13
CA VAL A 97 -5.86 -12.40 20.55
C VAL A 97 -5.82 -13.58 21.51
#